data_98cad5877303458f8f44497eb0f952db
#
_entry.id   98cad5877303458f8f44497eb0f952db
#
_cell.length_a   1.000
_cell.length_b   1.000
_cell.length_c   1.000
_cell.angle_alpha   90.00
_cell.angle_beta   90.00
_cell.angle_gamma   90.00
#
_symmetry.space_group_name_H-M   'P 1'
#
loop_
_entity.id
_entity.type
_entity.pdbx_description
1 polymer ?
#
loop_
_entity_poly.entity_id
_entity_poly.type
_entity_poly.pdbx_seq_one_letter_code
_entity_poly.pdbx_strand_id
1 'polypeptide(L)'
;MKIFAAVLLFILSLGTGLAETRDAEKYFFDLKMGDFKSDLATAKKEGKTGILIMYELEDCPFCFRMKHTILNQSEVQDYYRQHFLIFTVDIRGSLPMEDFTGKETTEKAFGIEHRVYGTPVFDFFDLDGKLITRFPGTAKDVNEFLLLGKCVVEGACKTASFTKYKNQHVK
;
A
#
# COMPACT_ATOMS: atom_id res chain seq x y z
N MET A 1 -9.72 -55.64 -37.69
CA MET A 1 -8.79 -54.59 -37.28
C MET A 1 -9.64 -53.39 -36.84
N LYS A 2 -9.85 -53.19 -35.51
CA LYS A 2 -10.74 -52.16 -34.96
C LYS A 2 -9.83 -51.06 -34.38
N ILE A 3 -9.89 -49.85 -35.00
CA ILE A 3 -9.14 -48.68 -34.58
C ILE A 3 -9.97 -47.97 -33.50
N PHE A 4 -9.54 -48.02 -32.25
CA PHE A 4 -10.10 -47.22 -31.16
C PHE A 4 -9.51 -45.81 -31.22
N ALA A 5 -10.32 -44.84 -31.63
CA ALA A 5 -9.99 -43.42 -31.53
C ALA A 5 -10.24 -42.96 -30.09
N ALA A 6 -9.18 -42.72 -29.34
CA ALA A 6 -9.25 -42.11 -28.03
C ALA A 6 -9.41 -40.58 -28.19
N VAL A 7 -10.63 -40.10 -27.93
CA VAL A 7 -10.89 -38.65 -27.85
C VAL A 7 -10.44 -38.13 -26.47
N LEU A 8 -9.31 -37.43 -26.45
CA LEU A 8 -8.79 -36.77 -25.26
C LEU A 8 -9.59 -35.49 -25.03
N LEU A 9 -10.57 -35.52 -24.12
CA LEU A 9 -11.30 -34.33 -23.68
C LEU A 9 -10.37 -33.47 -22.81
N PHE A 10 -9.84 -32.41 -23.38
CA PHE A 10 -9.10 -31.36 -22.65
C PHE A 10 -10.12 -30.44 -21.96
N ILE A 11 -10.43 -30.74 -20.69
CA ILE A 11 -11.27 -29.88 -19.86
C ILE A 11 -10.47 -28.65 -19.52
N LEU A 12 -10.69 -27.55 -20.25
CA LEU A 12 -10.20 -26.23 -19.92
C LEU A 12 -10.99 -25.72 -18.68
N SER A 13 -10.45 -25.94 -17.48
CA SER A 13 -10.99 -25.37 -16.27
C SER A 13 -10.73 -23.85 -16.30
N LEU A 14 -11.72 -23.07 -16.76
CA LEU A 14 -11.77 -21.64 -16.50
C LEU A 14 -11.93 -21.46 -14.99
N GLY A 15 -10.81 -21.32 -14.28
CA GLY A 15 -10.81 -20.86 -12.90
C GLY A 15 -11.35 -19.43 -12.87
N THR A 16 -12.62 -19.27 -12.48
CA THR A 16 -13.13 -17.98 -12.05
C THR A 16 -12.33 -17.62 -10.79
N GLY A 17 -11.28 -16.82 -10.95
CA GLY A 17 -10.52 -16.28 -9.83
C GLY A 17 -11.43 -15.39 -9.01
N LEU A 18 -12.07 -15.96 -7.98
CA LEU A 18 -12.68 -15.16 -6.92
C LEU A 18 -11.54 -14.33 -6.28
N ALA A 19 -11.73 -13.03 -6.19
CA ALA A 19 -10.78 -12.16 -5.48
C ALA A 19 -10.63 -12.69 -4.04
N GLU A 20 -9.45 -13.23 -3.75
CA GLU A 20 -9.15 -13.79 -2.42
C GLU A 20 -8.96 -12.63 -1.44
N THR A 21 -9.65 -12.69 -0.30
CA THR A 21 -9.50 -11.71 0.77
C THR A 21 -8.62 -12.29 1.88
N ARG A 22 -7.66 -11.49 2.37
CA ARG A 22 -6.76 -11.82 3.47
C ARG A 22 -6.77 -10.68 4.49
N ASP A 23 -6.60 -10.98 5.76
CA ASP A 23 -6.54 -9.96 6.83
C ASP A 23 -5.49 -8.88 6.51
N ALA A 24 -5.91 -7.60 6.50
CA ALA A 24 -5.02 -6.50 6.14
C ALA A 24 -3.91 -6.27 7.17
N GLU A 25 -4.19 -6.43 8.46
CA GLU A 25 -3.19 -6.25 9.52
C GLU A 25 -2.05 -7.27 9.39
N LYS A 26 -2.36 -8.47 8.96
CA LYS A 26 -1.39 -9.56 8.84
C LYS A 26 -0.70 -9.61 7.48
N TYR A 27 -1.40 -9.26 6.41
CA TYR A 27 -0.92 -9.52 5.06
C TYR A 27 -0.63 -8.26 4.23
N PHE A 28 -1.10 -7.07 4.66
CA PHE A 28 -0.78 -5.82 3.98
C PHE A 28 0.33 -5.05 4.67
N PHE A 29 0.26 -4.89 5.99
CA PHE A 29 1.24 -4.12 6.75
C PHE A 29 2.46 -4.98 7.14
N ASP A 30 3.63 -4.36 7.16
CA ASP A 30 4.85 -4.91 7.70
C ASP A 30 4.94 -4.64 9.22
N LEU A 31 5.71 -5.47 9.93
CA LEU A 31 5.92 -5.27 11.35
C LEU A 31 6.71 -3.98 11.60
N LYS A 32 6.09 -3.02 12.27
CA LYS A 32 6.74 -1.76 12.62
C LYS A 32 7.68 -1.93 13.80
N MET A 33 8.98 -1.72 13.58
CA MET A 33 10.01 -1.70 14.63
C MET A 33 10.30 -0.30 15.17
N GLY A 34 9.68 0.73 14.57
CA GLY A 34 9.78 2.13 15.00
C GLY A 34 11.08 2.82 14.56
N ASP A 35 11.73 2.36 13.50
CA ASP A 35 12.97 2.93 12.96
C ASP A 35 12.89 3.07 11.45
N PHE A 36 12.32 4.18 10.99
CA PHE A 36 12.14 4.44 9.56
C PHE A 36 13.45 4.65 8.80
N LYS A 37 14.53 5.04 9.48
CA LYS A 37 15.85 5.12 8.86
C LYS A 37 16.40 3.73 8.50
N SER A 38 16.25 2.76 9.41
CA SER A 38 16.59 1.37 9.16
C SER A 38 15.66 0.74 8.11
N ASP A 39 14.37 1.09 8.14
CA ASP A 39 13.40 0.61 7.17
C ASP A 39 13.73 1.10 5.74
N LEU A 40 14.23 2.33 5.57
CA LEU A 40 14.73 2.81 4.28
C LEU A 40 15.92 1.98 3.78
N ALA A 41 16.85 1.62 4.67
CA ALA A 41 17.98 0.77 4.30
C ALA A 41 17.50 -0.64 3.87
N THR A 42 16.52 -1.18 4.59
CA THR A 42 15.86 -2.45 4.26
C THR A 42 15.14 -2.37 2.92
N ALA A 43 14.34 -1.32 2.68
CA ALA A 43 13.66 -1.10 1.40
C ALA A 43 14.65 -1.04 0.22
N LYS A 44 15.78 -0.34 0.39
CA LYS A 44 16.86 -0.29 -0.61
C LYS A 44 17.45 -1.68 -0.89
N LYS A 45 17.75 -2.45 0.16
CA LYS A 45 18.31 -3.80 0.05
C LYS A 45 17.36 -4.77 -0.65
N GLU A 46 16.06 -4.63 -0.43
CA GLU A 46 15.03 -5.47 -1.01
C GLU A 46 14.57 -5.00 -2.40
N GLY A 47 15.13 -3.94 -2.94
CA GLY A 47 14.76 -3.40 -4.25
C GLY A 47 13.36 -2.80 -4.31
N LYS A 48 12.83 -2.34 -3.17
CA LYS A 48 11.54 -1.65 -3.13
C LYS A 48 11.61 -0.28 -3.79
N THR A 49 10.46 0.25 -4.16
CA THR A 49 10.32 1.62 -4.68
C THR A 49 10.41 2.67 -3.57
N GLY A 50 10.00 2.30 -2.36
CA GLY A 50 10.00 3.19 -1.21
C GLY A 50 9.20 2.65 -0.03
N ILE A 51 8.73 3.55 0.82
CA ILE A 51 7.89 3.25 1.99
C ILE A 51 6.52 3.86 1.79
N LEU A 52 5.48 3.09 2.11
CA LEU A 52 4.10 3.54 2.24
C LEU A 52 3.74 3.64 3.72
N ILE A 53 3.23 4.79 4.15
CA ILE A 53 2.69 4.97 5.49
C ILE A 53 1.19 5.25 5.39
N MET A 54 0.38 4.44 6.08
CA MET A 54 -1.01 4.74 6.35
C MET A 54 -1.11 5.39 7.73
N TYR A 55 -1.51 6.65 7.76
CA TYR A 55 -1.87 7.31 9.01
C TYR A 55 -3.30 6.96 9.40
N GLU A 56 -3.47 6.58 10.66
CA GLU A 56 -4.75 6.09 11.17
C GLU A 56 -5.06 6.57 12.59
N LEU A 57 -6.25 6.23 13.06
CA LEU A 57 -6.71 6.31 14.43
C LEU A 57 -7.43 5.02 14.77
N GLU A 58 -7.40 4.60 16.02
CA GLU A 58 -8.07 3.39 16.50
C GLU A 58 -9.58 3.42 16.20
N ASP A 59 -10.23 4.56 16.39
CA ASP A 59 -11.67 4.78 16.22
C ASP A 59 -12.06 5.36 14.85
N CYS A 60 -11.25 5.10 13.77
CA CYS A 60 -11.46 5.67 12.45
C CYS A 60 -12.33 4.76 11.55
N PRO A 61 -13.61 5.09 11.28
CA PRO A 61 -14.47 4.27 10.43
C PRO A 61 -13.97 4.15 8.99
N PHE A 62 -13.35 5.20 8.46
CA PHE A 62 -12.80 5.19 7.11
C PHE A 62 -11.52 4.34 7.01
N CYS A 63 -10.72 4.27 8.08
CA CYS A 63 -9.56 3.37 8.17
C CYS A 63 -10.06 1.92 8.19
N PHE A 64 -11.05 1.61 9.02
CA PHE A 64 -11.72 0.31 9.06
C PHE A 64 -12.24 -0.08 7.67
N ARG A 65 -12.96 0.82 6.99
CA ARG A 65 -13.44 0.59 5.63
C ARG A 65 -12.28 0.23 4.68
N MET A 66 -11.20 1.01 4.64
CA MET A 66 -10.04 0.71 3.78
C MET A 66 -9.48 -0.69 4.06
N LYS A 67 -9.25 -1.02 5.34
CA LYS A 67 -8.70 -2.31 5.76
C LYS A 67 -9.58 -3.50 5.35
N HIS A 68 -10.92 -3.35 5.40
CA HIS A 68 -11.88 -4.44 5.17
C HIS A 68 -12.44 -4.53 3.75
N THR A 69 -12.22 -3.53 2.89
CA THR A 69 -12.77 -3.55 1.53
C THR A 69 -11.72 -3.41 0.43
N ILE A 70 -10.57 -2.83 0.73
CA ILE A 70 -9.51 -2.54 -0.25
C ILE A 70 -8.21 -3.25 0.12
N LEU A 71 -7.68 -2.99 1.32
CA LEU A 71 -6.38 -3.52 1.75
C LEU A 71 -6.42 -5.01 2.09
N ASN A 72 -7.60 -5.60 2.25
CA ASN A 72 -7.80 -7.03 2.43
C ASN A 72 -7.81 -7.82 1.12
N GLN A 73 -7.79 -7.18 -0.04
CA GLN A 73 -7.76 -7.87 -1.33
C GLN A 73 -6.36 -8.38 -1.64
N SER A 74 -6.23 -9.66 -1.97
CA SER A 74 -4.93 -10.29 -2.20
C SER A 74 -4.12 -9.59 -3.30
N GLU A 75 -4.77 -9.18 -4.39
CA GLU A 75 -4.12 -8.47 -5.49
C GLU A 75 -3.52 -7.12 -5.06
N VAL A 76 -4.19 -6.41 -4.13
CA VAL A 76 -3.67 -5.16 -3.56
C VAL A 76 -2.47 -5.47 -2.67
N GLN A 77 -2.58 -6.46 -1.80
CA GLN A 77 -1.51 -6.87 -0.90
C GLN A 77 -0.27 -7.30 -1.67
N ASP A 78 -0.43 -8.18 -2.65
CA ASP A 78 0.67 -8.73 -3.43
C ASP A 78 1.37 -7.61 -4.24
N TYR A 79 0.60 -6.73 -4.90
CA TYR A 79 1.15 -5.60 -5.66
C TYR A 79 1.92 -4.63 -4.76
N TYR A 80 1.30 -4.17 -3.66
CA TYR A 80 1.90 -3.16 -2.80
C TYR A 80 3.13 -3.69 -2.05
N ARG A 81 3.06 -4.90 -1.52
CA ARG A 81 4.19 -5.52 -0.83
C ARG A 81 5.36 -5.85 -1.76
N GLN A 82 5.12 -6.08 -3.03
CA GLN A 82 6.19 -6.22 -4.02
C GLN A 82 7.01 -4.92 -4.14
N HIS A 83 6.36 -3.77 -4.03
CA HIS A 83 6.97 -2.47 -4.35
C HIS A 83 7.32 -1.61 -3.13
N PHE A 84 6.70 -1.84 -1.99
CA PHE A 84 6.86 -0.99 -0.81
C PHE A 84 7.09 -1.82 0.46
N LEU A 85 7.79 -1.24 1.45
CA LEU A 85 7.54 -1.56 2.85
C LEU A 85 6.37 -0.69 3.32
N ILE A 86 5.47 -1.27 4.13
CA ILE A 86 4.15 -0.67 4.41
C ILE A 86 3.91 -0.65 5.92
N PHE A 87 3.73 0.54 6.48
CA PHE A 87 3.55 0.74 7.91
C PHE A 87 2.30 1.55 8.25
N THR A 88 1.84 1.42 9.49
CA THR A 88 0.81 2.30 10.06
C THR A 88 1.45 3.27 11.05
N VAL A 89 0.86 4.47 11.18
CA VAL A 89 1.19 5.46 12.22
C VAL A 89 -0.11 5.98 12.82
N ASP A 90 -0.29 5.80 14.13
CA ASP A 90 -1.41 6.39 14.85
C ASP A 90 -1.10 7.88 15.12
N ILE A 91 -1.89 8.78 14.53
CA ILE A 91 -1.67 10.24 14.70
C ILE A 91 -1.97 10.76 16.11
N ARG A 92 -2.45 9.93 17.02
CA ARG A 92 -2.57 10.19 18.46
C ARG A 92 -1.64 9.31 19.29
N GLY A 93 -0.91 8.39 18.65
CA GLY A 93 -0.05 7.41 19.29
C GLY A 93 1.12 8.02 20.04
N SER A 94 1.47 7.45 21.17
CA SER A 94 2.60 7.87 22.01
C SER A 94 3.82 6.93 21.88
N LEU A 95 3.75 5.93 21.00
CA LEU A 95 4.87 5.01 20.81
C LEU A 95 6.10 5.77 20.30
N PRO A 96 7.26 5.55 20.91
CA PRO A 96 8.51 6.13 20.43
C PRO A 96 8.89 5.54 19.08
N MET A 97 9.50 6.36 18.23
CA MET A 97 10.00 5.97 16.92
C MET A 97 11.13 6.86 16.48
N GLU A 98 11.89 6.45 15.47
CA GLU A 98 12.83 7.28 14.74
C GLU A 98 12.26 7.66 13.36
N ASP A 99 12.42 8.91 12.95
CA ASP A 99 12.06 9.36 11.62
C ASP A 99 13.07 8.89 10.54
N PHE A 100 12.86 9.30 9.30
CA PHE A 100 13.74 8.94 8.17
C PHE A 100 15.18 9.47 8.31
N THR A 101 15.43 10.44 9.19
CA THR A 101 16.77 10.99 9.46
C THR A 101 17.46 10.29 10.63
N GLY A 102 16.73 9.49 11.42
CA GLY A 102 17.17 8.87 12.66
C GLY A 102 16.98 9.78 13.89
N LYS A 103 16.11 10.80 13.77
CA LYS A 103 15.72 11.64 14.89
C LYS A 103 14.64 10.96 15.70
N GLU A 104 14.84 10.87 17.02
CA GLU A 104 13.80 10.37 17.93
C GLU A 104 12.55 11.24 17.90
N THR A 105 11.40 10.62 17.85
CA THR A 105 10.09 11.26 17.82
C THR A 105 9.03 10.29 18.40
N THR A 106 7.75 10.67 18.32
CA THR A 106 6.61 9.78 18.60
C THR A 106 5.70 9.72 17.38
N GLU A 107 4.85 8.71 17.30
CA GLU A 107 3.86 8.59 16.21
C GLU A 107 3.05 9.88 16.03
N LYS A 108 2.55 10.46 17.14
CA LYS A 108 1.82 11.74 17.14
C LYS A 108 2.67 12.88 16.60
N ALA A 109 3.89 13.01 17.09
CA ALA A 109 4.78 14.10 16.67
C ALA A 109 5.17 13.98 15.20
N PHE A 110 5.41 12.74 14.72
CA PHE A 110 5.65 12.44 13.31
C PHE A 110 4.44 12.81 12.44
N GLY A 111 3.21 12.45 12.85
CA GLY A 111 1.99 12.85 12.15
C GLY A 111 1.82 14.36 12.06
N ILE A 112 2.13 15.12 13.14
CA ILE A 112 2.09 16.59 13.15
C ILE A 112 3.15 17.17 12.20
N GLU A 113 4.39 16.66 12.23
CA GLU A 113 5.48 17.11 11.35
C GLU A 113 5.10 16.95 9.88
N HIS A 114 4.45 15.82 9.56
CA HIS A 114 3.91 15.55 8.22
C HIS A 114 2.55 16.21 7.94
N ARG A 115 2.02 17.07 8.85
CA ARG A 115 0.76 17.80 8.69
C ARG A 115 -0.43 16.92 8.42
N VAL A 116 -0.52 15.77 9.10
CA VAL A 116 -1.66 14.86 9.01
C VAL A 116 -2.64 15.18 10.14
N TYR A 117 -3.82 15.69 9.79
CA TYR A 117 -4.86 16.12 10.73
C TYR A 117 -6.15 15.33 10.62
N GLY A 118 -6.22 14.36 9.73
CA GLY A 118 -7.36 13.47 9.53
C GLY A 118 -6.91 12.13 8.97
N THR A 119 -7.76 11.11 9.07
CA THR A 119 -7.42 9.74 8.70
C THR A 119 -8.53 9.07 7.89
N PRO A 120 -8.20 8.10 7.01
CA PRO A 120 -6.85 7.69 6.68
C PRO A 120 -6.13 8.69 5.76
N VAL A 121 -4.81 8.73 5.82
CA VAL A 121 -3.94 9.35 4.81
C VAL A 121 -2.89 8.33 4.43
N PHE A 122 -2.58 8.24 3.15
CA PHE A 122 -1.52 7.39 2.61
C PHE A 122 -0.42 8.26 2.03
N ASP A 123 0.76 8.22 2.65
CA ASP A 123 1.96 8.91 2.16
C ASP A 123 2.95 7.92 1.59
N PHE A 124 3.41 8.21 0.38
CA PHE A 124 4.45 7.46 -0.31
C PHE A 124 5.76 8.22 -0.23
N PHE A 125 6.77 7.60 0.35
CA PHE A 125 8.11 8.14 0.48
C PHE A 125 9.07 7.38 -0.43
N ASP A 126 10.00 8.11 -1.06
CA ASP A 126 11.08 7.49 -1.81
C ASP A 126 12.16 6.89 -0.87
N LEU A 127 13.19 6.29 -1.47
CA LEU A 127 14.28 5.67 -0.72
C LEU A 127 15.21 6.66 -0.01
N ASP A 128 15.01 7.96 -0.18
CA ASP A 128 15.69 9.03 0.56
C ASP A 128 14.79 9.65 1.64
N GLY A 129 13.62 9.06 1.89
CA GLY A 129 12.64 9.54 2.86
C GLY A 129 11.88 10.79 2.43
N LYS A 130 11.92 11.15 1.14
CA LYS A 130 11.19 12.30 0.59
C LYS A 130 9.80 11.89 0.16
N LEU A 131 8.81 12.71 0.50
CA LEU A 131 7.43 12.49 0.08
C LEU A 131 7.29 12.56 -1.46
N ILE A 132 6.83 11.47 -2.07
CA ILE A 132 6.50 11.40 -3.50
C ILE A 132 5.09 11.96 -3.73
N THR A 133 4.12 11.42 -3.01
CA THR A 133 2.71 11.80 -3.15
C THR A 133 1.94 11.45 -1.89
N ARG A 134 0.84 12.15 -1.68
CA ARG A 134 -0.13 11.93 -0.60
C ARG A 134 -1.50 11.63 -1.18
N PHE A 135 -2.17 10.61 -0.62
CA PHE A 135 -3.54 10.27 -0.93
C PHE A 135 -4.38 10.36 0.36
N PRO A 136 -5.17 11.44 0.54
CA PRO A 136 -6.03 11.60 1.70
C PRO A 136 -7.38 10.90 1.49
N GLY A 137 -7.88 10.27 2.55
CA GLY A 137 -9.18 9.61 2.57
C GLY A 137 -9.17 8.19 2.02
N THR A 138 -10.32 7.74 1.52
CA THR A 138 -10.54 6.37 1.04
C THR A 138 -10.52 6.29 -0.47
N ALA A 139 -9.93 5.23 -1.01
CA ALA A 139 -10.11 4.89 -2.42
C ALA A 139 -11.57 4.50 -2.69
N LYS A 140 -12.03 4.81 -3.89
CA LYS A 140 -13.36 4.45 -4.36
C LYS A 140 -13.51 2.92 -4.44
N ASP A 141 -12.52 2.27 -5.02
CA ASP A 141 -12.45 0.83 -5.26
C ASP A 141 -10.99 0.35 -5.33
N VAL A 142 -10.82 -0.95 -5.47
CA VAL A 142 -9.54 -1.64 -5.59
C VAL A 142 -8.72 -1.11 -6.78
N ASN A 143 -9.38 -0.89 -7.92
CA ASN A 143 -8.71 -0.41 -9.13
C ASN A 143 -8.10 0.97 -8.95
N GLU A 144 -8.80 1.89 -8.26
CA GLU A 144 -8.26 3.22 -7.96
C GLU A 144 -7.02 3.12 -7.07
N PHE A 145 -7.05 2.25 -6.05
CA PHE A 145 -5.91 2.09 -5.16
C PHE A 145 -4.72 1.43 -5.87
N LEU A 146 -4.94 0.40 -6.69
CA LEU A 146 -3.89 -0.18 -7.53
C LEU A 146 -3.30 0.85 -8.51
N LEU A 147 -4.17 1.70 -9.10
CA LEU A 147 -3.72 2.75 -10.02
C LEU A 147 -2.85 3.79 -9.30
N LEU A 148 -3.16 4.11 -8.04
CA LEU A 148 -2.32 4.97 -7.20
C LEU A 148 -0.92 4.37 -7.00
N GLY A 149 -0.84 3.09 -6.65
CA GLY A 149 0.43 2.39 -6.53
C GLY A 149 1.24 2.40 -7.83
N LYS A 150 0.58 2.15 -8.97
CA LYS A 150 1.22 2.22 -10.31
C LYS A 150 1.78 3.61 -10.61
N CYS A 151 1.02 4.67 -10.32
CA CYS A 151 1.49 6.05 -10.50
C CYS A 151 2.81 6.31 -9.76
N VAL A 152 2.96 5.77 -8.54
CA VAL A 152 4.18 5.92 -7.74
C VAL A 152 5.32 5.08 -8.32
N VAL A 153 5.07 3.81 -8.61
CA VAL A 153 6.08 2.86 -9.13
C VAL A 153 6.64 3.32 -10.49
N GLU A 154 5.78 3.82 -11.38
CA GLU A 154 6.16 4.36 -12.70
C GLU A 154 6.84 5.74 -12.61
N GLY A 155 6.88 6.35 -11.42
CA GLY A 155 7.46 7.67 -11.20
C GLY A 155 6.59 8.84 -11.68
N ALA A 156 5.41 8.58 -12.23
CA ALA A 156 4.50 9.63 -12.72
C ALA A 156 4.01 10.56 -11.60
N CYS A 157 3.79 10.02 -10.41
CA CYS A 157 3.40 10.79 -9.23
C CYS A 157 4.52 11.69 -8.66
N LYS A 158 5.76 11.60 -9.15
CA LYS A 158 6.84 12.56 -8.80
C LYS A 158 6.68 13.90 -9.50
N THR A 159 6.04 13.91 -10.67
CA THR A 159 5.95 15.10 -11.55
C THR A 159 4.51 15.58 -11.77
N ALA A 160 3.52 14.75 -11.46
CA ALA A 160 2.11 15.08 -11.63
C ALA A 160 1.28 14.62 -10.42
N SER A 161 0.12 15.24 -10.19
CA SER A 161 -0.81 14.76 -9.17
C SER A 161 -1.43 13.42 -9.58
N PHE A 162 -1.79 12.58 -8.60
CA PHE A 162 -2.53 11.34 -8.87
C PHE A 162 -3.84 11.59 -9.64
N THR A 163 -4.56 12.68 -9.33
CA THR A 163 -5.79 13.04 -10.06
C THR A 163 -5.53 13.22 -11.56
N LYS A 164 -4.44 13.88 -11.93
CA LYS A 164 -4.06 14.05 -13.34
C LYS A 164 -3.72 12.70 -13.99
N TYR A 165 -2.93 11.89 -13.31
CA TYR A 165 -2.58 10.54 -13.79
C TYR A 165 -3.83 9.67 -13.95
N LYS A 166 -4.73 9.66 -12.97
CA LYS A 166 -5.99 8.91 -13.01
C LYS A 166 -6.84 9.29 -14.23
N ASN A 167 -7.02 10.58 -14.48
CA ASN A 167 -7.82 11.06 -15.62
C ASN A 167 -7.28 10.64 -16.99
N GLN A 168 -6.01 10.28 -17.08
CA GLN A 168 -5.40 9.77 -18.32
C GLN A 168 -5.56 8.25 -18.49
N HIS A 169 -5.82 7.52 -17.39
CA HIS A 169 -5.87 6.05 -17.38
C HIS A 169 -7.30 5.49 -17.19
N VAL A 170 -8.25 6.31 -16.74
CA VAL A 170 -9.66 5.93 -16.59
C VAL A 170 -10.46 6.73 -17.63
N LYS A 171 -10.84 6.05 -18.71
CA LYS A 171 -11.80 6.56 -19.73
C LYS A 171 -13.18 6.07 -19.43
#